data_04d70fcaefd53cc156910bc761a2aa2e
#
_entry.id   04d70fcaefd53cc156910bc761a2aa2e
#
_cell.length_a   1.000
_cell.length_b   1.000
_cell.length_c   1.000
_cell.angle_alpha   90.00
_cell.angle_beta   90.00
_cell.angle_gamma   90.00
#
_symmetry.space_group_name_H-M   'P 1'
#
loop_
_entity.id
_entity.type
_entity.pdbx_description
1 polymer ?
#
loop_
_entity_poly.entity_id
_entity_poly.type
_entity_poly.pdbx_seq_one_letter_code
_entity_poly.pdbx_strand_id
1 'polypeptide(L)'
;MPSNEILAYDPPKVKGVADDDQEGYIPPELLQKGIEVVVPIWPVQSPDGNTDTLIVHAAGSGNRPFEWKQSYVTPINVVEFTIPIGPEYLIIDGVVDVTYQTRNYLGNPADSLPRKLTIVHAPISENLPEVDFPAKNDGGYLNCESEPPIWSGVEVKVPPLPSFCKVGDVCRVEWVGYLSPNGSGDAITDTYKRIDKMLLSDLEIEKGFSVTIEPFIPHLEPMKNKASAIANYSIYRGAKLLGTSTEGMVRIDRVIPGEPLPCGP
;
A
#
# COMPACT_ATOMS: atom_id res chain seq x y z
N MET A 1 -16.40 -29.41 -33.86
CA MET A 1 -14.95 -29.24 -33.62
C MET A 1 -14.78 -29.03 -32.14
N PRO A 2 -14.02 -29.87 -31.42
CA PRO A 2 -13.77 -29.57 -30.00
C PRO A 2 -12.94 -28.30 -29.93
N SER A 3 -13.39 -27.34 -29.12
CA SER A 3 -12.64 -26.17 -28.76
C SER A 3 -11.35 -26.63 -28.05
N ASN A 4 -10.17 -26.32 -28.62
CA ASN A 4 -8.91 -26.40 -27.90
C ASN A 4 -8.96 -25.34 -26.77
N GLU A 5 -9.55 -25.67 -25.66
CA GLU A 5 -9.26 -24.96 -24.42
C GLU A 5 -7.81 -25.28 -24.08
N ILE A 6 -6.93 -24.31 -24.26
CA ILE A 6 -5.58 -24.34 -23.70
C ILE A 6 -5.80 -24.31 -22.19
N LEU A 7 -5.66 -25.46 -21.55
CA LEU A 7 -5.68 -25.58 -20.11
C LEU A 7 -4.44 -24.85 -19.58
N ALA A 8 -4.63 -23.57 -19.25
CA ALA A 8 -3.60 -22.81 -18.54
C ALA A 8 -3.60 -23.24 -17.07
N TYR A 9 -2.43 -23.50 -16.51
CA TYR A 9 -2.27 -23.73 -15.08
C TYR A 9 -2.48 -22.43 -14.29
N ASP A 10 -2.78 -22.56 -13.00
CA ASP A 10 -2.81 -21.43 -12.09
C ASP A 10 -1.44 -20.72 -12.06
N PRO A 11 -1.42 -19.39 -11.79
CA PRO A 11 -0.17 -18.66 -11.68
C PRO A 11 0.69 -19.22 -10.54
N PRO A 12 2.03 -19.12 -10.64
CA PRO A 12 2.90 -19.51 -9.54
C PRO A 12 2.71 -18.59 -8.34
N LYS A 13 2.99 -19.08 -7.14
CA LYS A 13 3.03 -18.30 -5.91
C LYS A 13 4.43 -17.76 -5.65
N VAL A 14 4.52 -16.72 -4.81
CA VAL A 14 5.81 -16.17 -4.37
C VAL A 14 5.79 -16.04 -2.86
N LYS A 15 6.74 -16.67 -2.19
CA LYS A 15 6.83 -16.62 -0.72
C LYS A 15 7.00 -15.19 -0.24
N GLY A 16 6.19 -14.80 0.72
CA GLY A 16 6.21 -13.45 1.30
C GLY A 16 5.48 -12.38 0.47
N VAL A 17 4.86 -12.76 -0.65
CA VAL A 17 3.91 -11.91 -1.40
C VAL A 17 2.52 -12.54 -1.27
N ALA A 18 1.54 -11.78 -0.79
CA ALA A 18 0.19 -12.30 -0.56
C ALA A 18 -0.47 -12.75 -1.87
N ASP A 19 -1.14 -13.90 -1.86
CA ASP A 19 -1.76 -14.48 -3.07
C ASP A 19 -2.93 -13.62 -3.59
N ASP A 20 -3.60 -12.88 -2.70
CA ASP A 20 -4.70 -11.97 -2.99
C ASP A 20 -4.24 -10.56 -3.41
N ASP A 21 -2.95 -10.24 -3.29
CA ASP A 21 -2.38 -9.00 -3.81
C ASP A 21 -2.23 -9.10 -5.34
N GLN A 22 -3.18 -8.50 -6.05
CA GLN A 22 -3.19 -8.49 -7.53
C GLN A 22 -2.04 -7.67 -8.13
N GLU A 23 -1.51 -6.68 -7.37
CA GLU A 23 -0.36 -5.90 -7.80
C GLU A 23 0.96 -6.61 -7.49
N GLY A 24 0.97 -7.56 -6.56
CA GLY A 24 2.12 -8.39 -6.22
C GLY A 24 3.33 -7.60 -5.73
N TYR A 25 3.14 -6.64 -4.82
CA TYR A 25 4.25 -5.84 -4.30
C TYR A 25 5.25 -6.71 -3.54
N ILE A 26 6.51 -6.70 -4.01
CA ILE A 26 7.60 -7.44 -3.37
C ILE A 26 8.07 -6.64 -2.14
N PRO A 27 8.05 -7.24 -0.93
CA PRO A 27 8.62 -6.62 0.27
C PRO A 27 10.08 -6.21 0.07
N PRO A 28 10.53 -5.06 0.63
CA PRO A 28 11.89 -4.55 0.45
C PRO A 28 12.99 -5.53 0.85
N GLU A 29 12.77 -6.31 1.89
CA GLU A 29 13.70 -7.34 2.36
C GLU A 29 13.88 -8.49 1.34
N LEU A 30 12.85 -8.79 0.55
CA LEU A 30 12.93 -9.78 -0.52
C LEU A 30 13.59 -9.20 -1.78
N LEU A 31 13.47 -7.89 -2.03
CA LEU A 31 14.21 -7.25 -3.12
C LEU A 31 15.74 -7.32 -2.89
N GLN A 32 16.18 -7.32 -1.63
CA GLN A 32 17.61 -7.43 -1.28
C GLN A 32 18.12 -8.87 -1.28
N LYS A 33 17.27 -9.84 -0.93
CA LYS A 33 17.65 -11.25 -0.76
C LYS A 33 17.32 -12.12 -1.98
N GLY A 34 16.43 -11.66 -2.84
CA GLY A 34 15.78 -12.44 -3.87
C GLY A 34 14.43 -13.00 -3.39
N ILE A 35 13.70 -13.58 -4.32
CA ILE A 35 12.37 -14.18 -4.09
C ILE A 35 12.41 -15.69 -4.32
N GLU A 36 11.47 -16.40 -3.71
CA GLU A 36 11.26 -17.82 -3.94
C GLU A 36 9.91 -18.02 -4.63
N VAL A 37 9.95 -18.51 -5.86
CA VAL A 37 8.79 -18.88 -6.65
C VAL A 37 8.38 -20.30 -6.32
N VAL A 38 7.10 -20.49 -5.97
CA VAL A 38 6.52 -21.80 -5.66
C VAL A 38 5.62 -22.26 -6.79
N VAL A 39 5.97 -23.39 -7.38
CA VAL A 39 5.22 -24.02 -8.45
C VAL A 39 4.63 -25.33 -7.94
N PRO A 40 3.29 -25.50 -7.94
CA PRO A 40 2.68 -26.75 -7.54
C PRO A 40 3.00 -27.85 -8.54
N ILE A 41 2.97 -29.10 -8.07
CA ILE A 41 3.07 -30.24 -8.98
C ILE A 41 1.90 -30.21 -9.97
N TRP A 42 2.16 -30.47 -11.23
CA TRP A 42 1.13 -30.52 -12.27
C TRP A 42 0.31 -31.81 -12.19
N PRO A 43 -0.98 -31.74 -12.49
CA PRO A 43 -1.90 -32.85 -12.24
C PRO A 43 -1.70 -34.05 -13.17
N VAL A 44 -1.14 -33.85 -14.38
CA VAL A 44 -0.92 -34.89 -15.35
C VAL A 44 0.57 -35.02 -15.65
N GLN A 45 1.19 -36.05 -15.10
CA GLN A 45 2.59 -36.40 -15.34
C GLN A 45 2.71 -37.35 -16.52
N SER A 46 3.89 -37.43 -17.14
CA SER A 46 4.23 -38.47 -18.12
C SER A 46 4.17 -39.86 -17.47
N PRO A 47 4.01 -40.93 -18.25
CA PRO A 47 4.07 -42.31 -17.75
C PRO A 47 5.37 -42.58 -17.00
N ASP A 48 5.33 -43.45 -16.01
CA ASP A 48 6.46 -43.82 -15.16
C ASP A 48 7.74 -44.12 -15.93
N GLY A 49 8.86 -43.64 -15.44
CA GLY A 49 10.16 -43.80 -16.09
C GLY A 49 10.45 -42.80 -17.21
N ASN A 50 9.49 -41.98 -17.63
CA ASN A 50 9.69 -40.89 -18.58
C ASN A 50 10.11 -39.59 -17.85
N THR A 51 10.30 -38.53 -18.60
CA THR A 51 10.82 -37.27 -18.08
C THR A 51 9.87 -36.14 -18.38
N ASP A 52 9.48 -35.39 -17.34
CA ASP A 52 8.83 -34.09 -17.48
C ASP A 52 9.82 -32.98 -17.18
N THR A 53 9.67 -31.84 -17.85
CA THR A 53 10.54 -30.68 -17.65
C THR A 53 9.73 -29.50 -17.14
N LEU A 54 10.19 -28.89 -16.04
CA LEU A 54 9.69 -27.63 -15.52
C LEU A 54 10.61 -26.50 -15.99
N ILE A 55 10.02 -25.41 -16.50
CA ILE A 55 10.70 -24.19 -16.91
C ILE A 55 10.01 -23.03 -16.20
N VAL A 56 10.75 -22.16 -15.53
CA VAL A 56 10.25 -20.97 -14.88
C VAL A 56 10.87 -19.74 -15.51
N HIS A 57 10.05 -18.76 -15.86
CA HIS A 57 10.47 -17.50 -16.47
C HIS A 57 10.03 -16.32 -15.60
N ALA A 58 10.88 -15.30 -15.54
CA ALA A 58 10.49 -14.00 -15.05
C ALA A 58 11.02 -12.92 -15.99
N ALA A 59 10.16 -12.01 -16.43
CA ALA A 59 10.53 -10.94 -17.36
C ALA A 59 9.65 -9.72 -17.19
N GLY A 60 10.20 -8.52 -17.39
CA GLY A 60 9.48 -7.26 -17.36
C GLY A 60 10.34 -6.07 -16.95
N SER A 61 9.82 -4.87 -17.15
CA SER A 61 10.36 -3.57 -16.71
C SER A 61 11.85 -3.33 -16.98
N GLY A 62 12.39 -3.92 -18.04
CA GLY A 62 13.81 -3.76 -18.38
C GLY A 62 14.78 -4.54 -17.48
N ASN A 63 14.27 -5.29 -16.49
CA ASN A 63 15.08 -6.22 -15.72
C ASN A 63 15.63 -7.32 -16.62
N ARG A 64 16.79 -7.87 -16.24
CA ARG A 64 17.35 -9.04 -16.92
C ARG A 64 16.32 -10.19 -16.87
N PRO A 65 16.00 -10.81 -18.01
CA PRO A 65 15.13 -11.99 -18.00
C PRO A 65 15.74 -13.14 -17.20
N PHE A 66 14.93 -13.80 -16.39
CA PHE A 66 15.30 -14.99 -15.65
C PHE A 66 14.69 -16.21 -16.36
N GLU A 67 15.49 -17.24 -16.51
CA GLU A 67 15.04 -18.56 -16.93
C GLU A 67 15.68 -19.62 -16.06
N TRP A 68 14.86 -20.53 -15.54
CA TRP A 68 15.31 -21.72 -14.83
C TRP A 68 14.63 -22.93 -15.43
N LYS A 69 15.40 -24.02 -15.60
CA LYS A 69 14.91 -25.22 -16.25
C LYS A 69 15.49 -26.47 -15.57
N GLN A 70 14.61 -27.44 -15.28
CA GLN A 70 15.00 -28.74 -14.73
C GLN A 70 14.06 -29.83 -15.19
N SER A 71 14.62 -31.03 -15.44
CA SER A 71 13.88 -32.22 -15.82
C SER A 71 13.80 -33.22 -14.68
N TYR A 72 12.66 -33.88 -14.56
CA TYR A 72 12.34 -34.82 -13.48
C TYR A 72 11.84 -36.11 -14.05
N VAL A 73 12.32 -37.24 -13.51
CA VAL A 73 11.82 -38.57 -13.89
C VAL A 73 10.52 -38.83 -13.12
N THR A 74 9.52 -39.30 -13.83
CA THR A 74 8.21 -39.68 -13.28
C THR A 74 8.24 -41.07 -12.64
N PRO A 75 7.48 -41.32 -11.54
CA PRO A 75 6.57 -40.42 -10.87
C PRO A 75 7.31 -39.40 -10.02
N ILE A 76 6.86 -38.12 -10.10
CA ILE A 76 7.42 -37.03 -9.32
C ILE A 76 6.66 -36.96 -8.00
N ASN A 77 7.34 -37.28 -6.90
CA ASN A 77 6.74 -37.44 -5.56
C ASN A 77 6.97 -36.19 -4.67
N VAL A 78 6.75 -34.98 -5.23
CA VAL A 78 6.78 -33.71 -4.46
C VAL A 78 5.45 -33.01 -4.62
N VAL A 79 5.11 -32.18 -3.64
CA VAL A 79 3.86 -31.39 -3.66
C VAL A 79 4.08 -30.11 -4.45
N GLU A 80 5.24 -29.50 -4.32
CA GLU A 80 5.61 -28.24 -4.93
C GLU A 80 7.12 -28.13 -5.15
N PHE A 81 7.51 -27.21 -6.03
CA PHE A 81 8.90 -26.85 -6.28
C PHE A 81 9.14 -25.42 -5.81
N THR A 82 10.27 -25.17 -5.17
CA THR A 82 10.71 -23.83 -4.78
C THR A 82 11.91 -23.42 -5.62
N ILE A 83 11.76 -22.37 -6.42
CA ILE A 83 12.78 -21.88 -7.35
C ILE A 83 13.24 -20.50 -6.90
N PRO A 84 14.52 -20.31 -6.53
CA PRO A 84 15.04 -19.02 -6.14
C PRO A 84 15.29 -18.15 -7.35
N ILE A 85 14.87 -16.88 -7.29
CA ILE A 85 15.23 -15.82 -8.23
C ILE A 85 16.06 -14.80 -7.44
N GLY A 86 17.32 -14.61 -7.85
CA GLY A 86 18.23 -13.71 -7.16
C GLY A 86 17.87 -12.23 -7.29
N PRO A 87 18.39 -11.38 -6.38
CA PRO A 87 18.10 -9.94 -6.40
C PRO A 87 18.59 -9.24 -7.66
N GLU A 88 19.58 -9.80 -8.37
CA GLU A 88 20.09 -9.27 -9.64
C GLU A 88 19.06 -9.27 -10.79
N TYR A 89 17.96 -9.98 -10.63
CA TYR A 89 16.83 -10.00 -11.56
C TYR A 89 15.69 -9.04 -11.15
N LEU A 90 15.84 -8.33 -10.03
CA LEU A 90 14.83 -7.48 -9.43
C LEU A 90 15.32 -6.04 -9.22
N ILE A 91 16.28 -5.55 -10.02
CA ILE A 91 17.00 -4.28 -9.80
C ILE A 91 16.17 -3.06 -10.24
N ILE A 92 15.39 -3.18 -11.31
CA ILE A 92 14.69 -2.05 -11.94
C ILE A 92 13.26 -2.01 -11.47
N ASP A 93 12.82 -0.84 -10.98
CA ASP A 93 11.43 -0.60 -10.57
C ASP A 93 10.46 -0.83 -11.73
N GLY A 94 9.32 -1.43 -11.41
CA GLY A 94 8.25 -1.68 -12.36
C GLY A 94 7.65 -3.08 -12.23
N VAL A 95 7.02 -3.56 -13.28
CA VAL A 95 6.29 -4.83 -13.28
C VAL A 95 7.10 -5.94 -13.92
N VAL A 96 7.14 -7.10 -13.25
CA VAL A 96 7.72 -8.35 -13.75
C VAL A 96 6.64 -9.42 -13.69
N ASP A 97 6.45 -10.15 -14.79
CA ASP A 97 5.57 -11.31 -14.85
C ASP A 97 6.38 -12.60 -14.64
N VAL A 98 5.92 -13.42 -13.69
CA VAL A 98 6.48 -14.74 -13.42
C VAL A 98 5.52 -15.79 -13.96
N THR A 99 6.03 -16.69 -14.80
CA THR A 99 5.29 -17.81 -15.39
C THR A 99 6.06 -19.10 -15.22
N TYR A 100 5.36 -20.22 -15.37
CA TYR A 100 6.02 -21.50 -15.56
C TYR A 100 5.39 -22.27 -16.71
N GLN A 101 6.18 -23.14 -17.32
CA GLN A 101 5.78 -24.07 -18.35
C GLN A 101 6.24 -25.48 -17.95
N THR A 102 5.39 -26.46 -18.13
CA THR A 102 5.79 -27.85 -18.07
C THR A 102 5.85 -28.45 -19.48
N ARG A 103 6.76 -29.39 -19.72
CA ARG A 103 6.82 -30.15 -20.95
C ARG A 103 6.85 -31.64 -20.64
N ASN A 104 5.95 -32.38 -21.24
CA ASN A 104 5.95 -33.84 -21.10
C ASN A 104 7.08 -34.48 -21.92
N TYR A 105 7.24 -35.80 -21.82
CA TYR A 105 8.28 -36.57 -22.53
C TYR A 105 8.20 -36.48 -24.06
N LEU A 106 7.04 -36.14 -24.63
CA LEU A 106 6.84 -35.87 -26.05
C LEU A 106 7.17 -34.45 -26.47
N GLY A 107 7.52 -33.59 -25.51
CA GLY A 107 7.82 -32.17 -25.73
C GLY A 107 6.60 -31.25 -25.79
N ASN A 108 5.40 -31.76 -25.51
CA ASN A 108 4.17 -30.95 -25.49
C ASN A 108 4.19 -29.99 -24.29
N PRO A 109 4.04 -28.67 -24.51
CA PRO A 109 4.03 -27.68 -23.44
C PRO A 109 2.66 -27.53 -22.78
N ALA A 110 2.65 -27.11 -21.52
CA ALA A 110 1.49 -26.57 -20.82
C ALA A 110 1.95 -25.37 -20.01
N ASP A 111 1.31 -24.22 -20.20
CA ASP A 111 1.72 -22.93 -19.64
C ASP A 111 0.84 -22.53 -18.46
N SER A 112 1.42 -21.81 -17.50
CA SER A 112 0.67 -21.17 -16.43
C SER A 112 0.17 -19.78 -16.84
N LEU A 113 -0.84 -19.29 -16.12
CA LEU A 113 -1.14 -17.87 -16.10
C LEU A 113 0.01 -17.09 -15.43
N PRO A 114 0.22 -15.81 -15.80
CA PRO A 114 1.27 -15.01 -15.20
C PRO A 114 0.93 -14.59 -13.76
N ARG A 115 1.92 -14.61 -12.88
CA ARG A 115 1.91 -13.91 -11.60
C ARG A 115 2.59 -12.56 -11.78
N LYS A 116 1.82 -11.49 -11.70
CA LYS A 116 2.33 -10.12 -11.70
C LYS A 116 3.07 -9.85 -10.39
N LEU A 117 4.27 -9.29 -10.48
CA LEU A 117 5.05 -8.78 -9.36
C LEU A 117 5.44 -7.33 -9.61
N THR A 118 5.35 -6.50 -8.58
CA THR A 118 5.72 -5.08 -8.65
C THR A 118 6.95 -4.82 -7.79
N ILE A 119 8.00 -4.31 -8.44
CA ILE A 119 9.28 -3.95 -7.83
C ILE A 119 9.27 -2.46 -7.54
N VAL A 120 9.50 -2.06 -6.30
CA VAL A 120 9.65 -0.67 -5.89
C VAL A 120 10.75 -0.59 -4.84
N HIS A 121 11.89 0.01 -5.20
CA HIS A 121 13.04 0.19 -4.32
C HIS A 121 12.99 1.49 -3.51
N ALA A 122 11.96 2.34 -3.73
CA ALA A 122 11.84 3.58 -2.96
C ALA A 122 11.94 3.27 -1.46
N PRO A 123 12.86 3.88 -0.73
CA PRO A 123 12.93 3.75 0.71
C PRO A 123 11.61 4.24 1.30
N ILE A 124 11.18 3.64 2.42
CA ILE A 124 10.13 4.24 3.23
C ILE A 124 10.71 5.55 3.75
N SER A 125 10.16 6.67 3.31
CA SER A 125 10.54 7.98 3.82
C SER A 125 9.83 8.20 5.15
N GLU A 126 10.56 8.05 6.23
CA GLU A 126 10.09 8.47 7.56
C GLU A 126 10.29 9.99 7.68
N ASN A 127 9.38 10.64 8.42
CA ASN A 127 9.41 12.09 8.65
C ASN A 127 9.14 12.97 7.41
N LEU A 128 8.13 12.62 6.63
CA LEU A 128 7.56 13.60 5.68
C LEU A 128 7.07 14.83 6.46
N PRO A 129 7.01 16.03 5.82
CA PRO A 129 6.51 17.23 6.48
C PRO A 129 5.13 17.01 7.11
N GLU A 130 4.89 17.65 8.25
CA GLU A 130 3.59 17.60 8.94
C GLU A 130 2.48 18.26 8.10
N VAL A 131 1.24 17.89 8.40
CA VAL A 131 0.07 18.58 7.87
C VAL A 131 -0.08 19.97 8.48
N ASP A 132 -0.77 20.86 7.76
CA ASP A 132 -1.16 22.16 8.28
C ASP A 132 -2.67 22.26 8.50
N PHE A 133 -3.09 23.19 9.34
CA PHE A 133 -4.48 23.49 9.67
C PHE A 133 -4.76 24.95 9.32
N PRO A 134 -5.24 25.26 8.10
CA PRO A 134 -5.35 26.63 7.61
C PRO A 134 -6.23 27.55 8.45
N ALA A 135 -7.25 26.99 9.14
CA ALA A 135 -8.16 27.74 9.99
C ALA A 135 -7.65 27.99 11.42
N LYS A 136 -6.44 27.52 11.77
CA LYS A 136 -5.84 27.81 13.07
C LYS A 136 -5.41 29.27 13.16
N ASN A 137 -5.62 29.89 14.33
CA ASN A 137 -5.12 31.23 14.61
C ASN A 137 -3.60 31.23 14.88
N ASP A 138 -3.02 32.42 15.09
CA ASP A 138 -1.57 32.60 15.38
C ASP A 138 -1.11 31.85 16.64
N GLY A 139 -2.01 31.57 17.58
CA GLY A 139 -1.75 30.76 18.77
C GLY A 139 -1.81 29.24 18.54
N GLY A 140 -2.11 28.80 17.30
CA GLY A 140 -2.26 27.39 16.96
C GLY A 140 -3.58 26.77 17.41
N TYR A 141 -4.62 27.57 17.60
CA TYR A 141 -5.95 27.14 18.04
C TYR A 141 -6.98 27.17 16.93
N LEU A 142 -7.82 26.14 16.90
CA LEU A 142 -9.16 26.20 16.34
C LEU A 142 -10.12 26.53 17.48
N ASN A 143 -10.88 27.60 17.33
CA ASN A 143 -11.77 28.12 18.34
C ASN A 143 -13.11 28.62 17.76
N CYS A 144 -13.91 29.34 18.54
CA CYS A 144 -15.20 29.85 18.10
C CYS A 144 -15.12 30.89 16.97
N GLU A 145 -13.95 31.48 16.77
CA GLU A 145 -13.70 32.50 15.74
C GLU A 145 -13.07 31.92 14.47
N SER A 146 -12.80 30.60 14.45
CA SER A 146 -12.22 29.94 13.27
C SER A 146 -13.14 30.02 12.08
N GLU A 147 -12.58 30.31 10.90
CA GLU A 147 -13.27 30.34 9.62
C GLU A 147 -12.61 29.38 8.62
N PRO A 148 -13.37 28.40 8.10
CA PRO A 148 -14.76 28.08 8.44
C PRO A 148 -14.93 27.61 9.89
N PRO A 149 -16.16 27.70 10.45
CA PRO A 149 -16.43 27.24 11.81
C PRO A 149 -16.12 25.74 11.99
N ILE A 150 -15.60 25.36 13.16
CA ILE A 150 -15.20 23.97 13.46
C ILE A 150 -16.33 22.94 13.20
N TRP A 151 -17.58 23.32 13.46
CA TRP A 151 -18.73 22.44 13.26
C TRP A 151 -19.11 22.21 11.78
N SER A 152 -18.55 22.98 10.86
CA SER A 152 -18.67 22.72 9.43
C SER A 152 -17.60 21.74 8.90
N GLY A 153 -16.66 21.34 9.76
CA GLY A 153 -15.52 20.50 9.44
C GLY A 153 -14.18 21.22 9.65
N VAL A 154 -13.12 20.45 9.79
CA VAL A 154 -11.75 20.97 9.92
C VAL A 154 -10.96 20.62 8.68
N GLU A 155 -10.44 21.64 8.01
CA GLU A 155 -9.53 21.46 6.87
C GLU A 155 -8.16 21.03 7.36
N VAL A 156 -7.66 19.92 6.81
CA VAL A 156 -6.29 19.40 6.99
C VAL A 156 -5.60 19.50 5.65
N LYS A 157 -4.55 20.33 5.58
CA LYS A 157 -3.77 20.55 4.37
C LYS A 157 -2.53 19.66 4.37
N VAL A 158 -2.46 18.76 3.40
CA VAL A 158 -1.27 17.97 3.09
C VAL A 158 -0.32 18.85 2.26
N PRO A 159 0.94 19.02 2.69
CA PRO A 159 1.92 19.83 1.95
C PRO A 159 2.32 19.20 0.61
N PRO A 160 3.14 19.88 -0.21
CA PRO A 160 3.73 19.28 -1.40
C PRO A 160 4.38 17.94 -1.10
N LEU A 161 4.09 16.95 -1.96
CA LEU A 161 4.54 15.58 -1.77
C LEU A 161 5.93 15.35 -2.40
N PRO A 162 6.70 14.38 -1.90
CA PRO A 162 8.01 14.06 -2.47
C PRO A 162 7.96 13.57 -3.91
N SER A 163 9.08 13.71 -4.62
CA SER A 163 9.22 13.33 -6.04
C SER A 163 9.02 11.83 -6.33
N PHE A 164 9.05 10.97 -5.31
CA PHE A 164 8.73 9.55 -5.50
C PHE A 164 7.22 9.28 -5.63
N CYS A 165 6.36 10.23 -5.22
CA CYS A 165 4.92 10.12 -5.37
C CYS A 165 4.51 10.21 -6.84
N LYS A 166 3.48 9.46 -7.20
CA LYS A 166 2.95 9.40 -8.58
C LYS A 166 1.43 9.47 -8.56
N VAL A 167 0.86 9.89 -9.67
CA VAL A 167 -0.59 9.77 -9.91
C VAL A 167 -0.99 8.29 -9.76
N GLY A 168 -2.06 8.06 -9.00
CA GLY A 168 -2.54 6.72 -8.63
C GLY A 168 -2.06 6.23 -7.26
N ASP A 169 -1.07 6.88 -6.63
CA ASP A 169 -0.76 6.60 -5.22
C ASP A 169 -1.91 7.07 -4.32
N VAL A 170 -2.04 6.45 -3.15
CA VAL A 170 -3.06 6.80 -2.15
C VAL A 170 -2.40 7.52 -0.99
N CYS A 171 -2.85 8.74 -0.73
CA CYS A 171 -2.53 9.45 0.51
C CYS A 171 -3.62 9.16 1.54
N ARG A 172 -3.24 8.52 2.64
CA ARG A 172 -4.08 8.25 3.79
C ARG A 172 -3.83 9.30 4.85
N VAL A 173 -4.85 10.08 5.18
CA VAL A 173 -4.83 11.02 6.29
C VAL A 173 -5.56 10.40 7.47
N GLU A 174 -4.93 10.45 8.65
CA GLU A 174 -5.49 9.96 9.90
C GLU A 174 -5.58 11.10 10.89
N TRP A 175 -6.67 11.14 11.63
CA TRP A 175 -7.01 12.17 12.62
C TRP A 175 -7.47 11.51 13.90
N VAL A 176 -7.05 12.05 15.05
CA VAL A 176 -7.53 11.63 16.35
C VAL A 176 -7.49 12.80 17.34
N GLY A 177 -8.52 12.93 18.17
CA GLY A 177 -8.66 13.95 19.20
C GLY A 177 -8.17 13.51 20.59
N TYR A 178 -7.80 14.50 21.40
CA TYR A 178 -7.34 14.33 22.79
C TYR A 178 -8.01 15.38 23.70
N LEU A 179 -8.27 15.01 24.96
CA LEU A 179 -8.78 15.95 25.97
C LEU A 179 -7.68 16.84 26.57
N SER A 180 -6.44 16.70 26.13
CA SER A 180 -5.31 17.54 26.56
C SER A 180 -4.94 18.55 25.47
N PRO A 181 -4.32 19.70 25.80
CA PRO A 181 -3.96 20.73 24.84
C PRO A 181 -2.69 20.42 24.03
N ASN A 182 -2.05 19.28 24.26
CA ASN A 182 -0.75 18.91 23.70
C ASN A 182 -0.69 17.47 23.16
N GLY A 183 -1.83 16.85 22.90
CA GLY A 183 -1.89 15.48 22.35
C GLY A 183 -1.46 14.39 23.35
N SER A 184 -1.33 14.71 24.64
CA SER A 184 -0.95 13.72 25.66
C SER A 184 -2.17 13.01 26.27
N GLY A 185 -1.93 11.83 26.83
CA GLY A 185 -2.96 11.00 27.46
C GLY A 185 -3.66 10.09 26.46
N ASP A 186 -4.81 9.58 26.86
CA ASP A 186 -5.58 8.65 26.03
C ASP A 186 -6.29 9.38 24.90
N ALA A 187 -6.20 8.82 23.71
CA ALA A 187 -6.93 9.30 22.54
C ALA A 187 -8.44 9.10 22.74
N ILE A 188 -9.23 10.06 22.26
CA ILE A 188 -10.69 9.93 22.20
C ILE A 188 -11.03 9.05 20.98
N THR A 189 -11.18 7.76 21.19
CA THR A 189 -11.31 6.75 20.13
C THR A 189 -12.39 7.09 19.11
N ASP A 190 -13.53 7.63 19.55
CA ASP A 190 -14.65 7.97 18.66
C ASP A 190 -14.34 9.11 17.69
N THR A 191 -13.31 9.93 17.99
CA THR A 191 -12.88 11.02 17.10
C THR A 191 -12.03 10.54 15.94
N TYR A 192 -11.55 9.29 15.96
CA TYR A 192 -10.70 8.76 14.90
C TYR A 192 -11.39 8.88 13.54
N LYS A 193 -10.65 9.44 12.58
CA LYS A 193 -11.07 9.53 11.18
C LYS A 193 -9.91 9.14 10.28
N ARG A 194 -10.21 8.32 9.29
CA ARG A 194 -9.30 7.99 8.21
C ARG A 194 -9.90 8.42 6.89
N ILE A 195 -9.10 9.10 6.09
CA ILE A 195 -9.49 9.54 4.73
C ILE A 195 -8.42 9.01 3.78
N ASP A 196 -8.80 8.14 2.86
CA ASP A 196 -7.95 7.66 1.79
C ASP A 196 -8.25 8.46 0.52
N LYS A 197 -7.27 9.24 0.05
CA LYS A 197 -7.37 10.06 -1.16
C LYS A 197 -6.38 9.55 -2.21
N MET A 198 -6.89 9.09 -3.35
CA MET A 198 -6.06 8.81 -4.53
C MET A 198 -5.54 10.12 -5.13
N LEU A 199 -4.27 10.16 -5.46
CA LEU A 199 -3.64 11.28 -6.16
C LEU A 199 -4.04 11.25 -7.63
N LEU A 200 -4.69 12.30 -8.10
CA LEU A 200 -5.31 12.35 -9.43
C LEU A 200 -4.50 13.15 -10.45
N SER A 201 -3.53 13.96 -9.99
CA SER A 201 -2.75 14.84 -10.87
C SER A 201 -1.37 15.17 -10.28
N ASP A 202 -0.43 15.51 -11.15
CA ASP A 202 0.87 16.04 -10.76
C ASP A 202 0.75 17.35 -9.97
N LEU A 203 -0.29 18.14 -10.23
CA LEU A 203 -0.54 19.39 -9.51
C LEU A 203 -0.83 19.14 -8.02
N GLU A 204 -1.57 18.07 -7.68
CA GLU A 204 -1.80 17.68 -6.28
C GLU A 204 -0.50 17.24 -5.60
N ILE A 205 0.40 16.61 -6.34
CA ILE A 205 1.72 16.22 -5.85
C ILE A 205 2.59 17.46 -5.60
N GLU A 206 2.64 18.37 -6.56
CA GLU A 206 3.50 19.57 -6.51
C GLU A 206 3.04 20.62 -5.50
N LYS A 207 1.73 20.78 -5.32
CA LYS A 207 1.16 21.86 -4.47
C LYS A 207 0.55 21.37 -3.17
N GLY A 208 0.45 20.05 -3.00
CA GLY A 208 -0.35 19.47 -1.95
C GLY A 208 -1.85 19.62 -2.21
N PHE A 209 -2.64 19.23 -1.24
CA PHE A 209 -4.12 19.28 -1.30
C PHE A 209 -4.70 19.33 0.10
N SER A 210 -6.00 19.61 0.20
CA SER A 210 -6.71 19.59 1.47
C SER A 210 -7.71 18.45 1.52
N VAL A 211 -7.97 17.95 2.75
CA VAL A 211 -9.08 17.08 3.09
C VAL A 211 -9.84 17.68 4.25
N THR A 212 -11.12 17.35 4.40
CA THR A 212 -11.96 17.87 5.49
C THR A 212 -12.31 16.78 6.47
N ILE A 213 -12.06 17.02 7.74
CA ILE A 213 -12.49 16.15 8.84
C ILE A 213 -13.94 16.47 9.14
N GLU A 214 -14.82 15.58 8.77
CA GLU A 214 -16.28 15.65 8.94
C GLU A 214 -16.87 14.24 9.11
N PRO A 215 -18.09 14.08 9.64
CA PRO A 215 -18.95 15.10 10.21
C PRO A 215 -18.47 15.60 11.58
N PHE A 216 -19.08 16.69 12.08
CA PHE A 216 -18.77 17.24 13.40
C PHE A 216 -18.90 16.21 14.51
N ILE A 217 -20.00 15.45 14.54
CA ILE A 217 -20.18 14.32 15.44
C ILE A 217 -19.84 13.04 14.64
N PRO A 218 -18.96 12.17 15.16
CA PRO A 218 -18.29 12.19 16.48
C PRO A 218 -16.88 12.83 16.44
N HIS A 219 -16.38 13.29 15.26
CA HIS A 219 -14.95 13.52 15.07
C HIS A 219 -14.42 14.81 15.72
N LEU A 220 -15.29 15.80 15.96
CA LEU A 220 -14.91 17.13 16.45
C LEU A 220 -15.65 17.52 17.75
N GLU A 221 -16.90 17.09 17.90
CA GLU A 221 -17.77 17.45 19.03
C GLU A 221 -17.16 17.17 20.42
N PRO A 222 -16.48 16.04 20.68
CA PRO A 222 -15.94 15.74 22.00
C PRO A 222 -14.87 16.71 22.49
N MET A 223 -14.20 17.41 21.57
CA MET A 223 -13.11 18.36 21.88
C MET A 223 -13.67 19.74 22.19
N LYS A 224 -13.98 20.00 23.48
CA LYS A 224 -14.70 21.22 23.92
C LYS A 224 -13.79 22.27 24.50
N ASN A 225 -12.93 21.91 25.43
CA ASN A 225 -12.13 22.84 26.23
C ASN A 225 -10.70 22.33 26.37
N LYS A 226 -9.72 23.16 26.02
CA LYS A 226 -8.28 22.85 26.11
C LYS A 226 -7.93 21.47 25.58
N ALA A 227 -8.57 21.09 24.50
CA ALA A 227 -8.35 19.85 23.78
C ALA A 227 -7.32 20.05 22.66
N SER A 228 -6.96 18.97 21.99
CA SER A 228 -6.15 19.01 20.78
C SER A 228 -6.54 17.87 19.84
N ALA A 229 -6.07 17.97 18.62
CA ALA A 229 -6.10 16.86 17.71
C ALA A 229 -4.75 16.70 17.01
N ILE A 230 -4.43 15.45 16.68
CA ILE A 230 -3.26 15.09 15.92
C ILE A 230 -3.72 14.53 14.57
N ALA A 231 -3.06 14.96 13.52
CA ALA A 231 -3.20 14.37 12.20
C ALA A 231 -1.84 14.05 11.58
N ASN A 232 -1.79 12.96 10.85
CA ASN A 232 -0.65 12.58 10.03
C ASN A 232 -1.14 12.06 8.67
N TYR A 233 -0.23 11.85 7.74
CA TYR A 233 -0.54 11.17 6.50
C TYR A 233 0.52 10.14 6.13
N SER A 234 0.07 9.13 5.40
CA SER A 234 0.93 8.08 4.86
C SER A 234 0.65 7.90 3.37
N ILE A 235 1.71 7.68 2.58
CA ILE A 235 1.61 7.46 1.14
C ILE A 235 1.73 5.98 0.84
N TYR A 236 0.79 5.46 0.05
CA TYR A 236 0.74 4.06 -0.37
C TYR A 236 0.74 3.93 -1.89
N ARG A 237 1.46 2.96 -2.41
CA ARG A 237 1.35 2.46 -3.79
C ARG A 237 0.86 1.02 -3.73
N GLY A 238 -0.42 0.82 -4.05
CA GLY A 238 -1.09 -0.44 -3.74
C GLY A 238 -1.06 -0.72 -2.24
N ALA A 239 -0.59 -1.90 -1.84
CA ALA A 239 -0.44 -2.26 -0.43
C ALA A 239 0.86 -1.76 0.22
N LYS A 240 1.83 -1.21 -0.57
CA LYS A 240 3.13 -0.79 -0.07
C LYS A 240 3.10 0.61 0.51
N LEU A 241 3.52 0.76 1.77
CA LEU A 241 3.81 2.05 2.40
C LEU A 241 5.10 2.64 1.78
N LEU A 242 5.02 3.89 1.28
CA LEU A 242 6.15 4.63 0.70
C LEU A 242 6.70 5.70 1.64
N GLY A 243 5.88 6.23 2.53
CA GLY A 243 6.30 7.25 3.49
C GLY A 243 5.22 7.60 4.48
N THR A 244 5.64 8.15 5.63
CA THR A 244 4.76 8.64 6.69
C THR A 244 5.23 10.02 7.14
N SER A 245 4.30 10.94 7.37
CA SER A 245 4.61 12.27 7.88
C SER A 245 4.90 12.24 9.38
N THR A 246 5.55 13.29 9.86
CA THR A 246 5.48 13.66 11.26
C THR A 246 4.05 14.06 11.63
N GLU A 247 3.74 14.00 12.91
CA GLU A 247 2.44 14.39 13.45
C GLU A 247 2.27 15.90 13.43
N GLY A 248 1.23 16.38 12.75
CA GLY A 248 0.76 17.75 12.87
C GLY A 248 -0.26 17.86 14.01
N MET A 249 -0.12 18.84 14.87
CA MET A 249 -1.02 19.05 16.02
C MET A 249 -1.73 20.40 15.92
N VAL A 250 -3.01 20.39 16.26
CA VAL A 250 -3.80 21.61 16.45
C VAL A 250 -4.52 21.59 17.79
N ARG A 251 -4.54 22.74 18.48
CA ARG A 251 -5.30 22.92 19.71
C ARG A 251 -6.75 23.26 19.40
N ILE A 252 -7.66 22.78 20.24
CA ILE A 252 -9.09 23.02 20.07
C ILE A 252 -9.66 23.54 21.40
N ASP A 253 -10.26 24.74 21.32
CA ASP A 253 -10.94 25.34 22.45
C ASP A 253 -12.21 26.06 21.99
N ARG A 254 -13.36 25.50 22.33
CA ARG A 254 -14.67 26.02 21.97
C ARG A 254 -15.38 26.71 23.14
N VAL A 255 -14.64 27.04 24.21
CA VAL A 255 -15.20 27.72 25.36
C VAL A 255 -14.94 29.21 25.26
N ILE A 256 -16.00 30.00 25.23
CA ILE A 256 -15.95 31.46 25.33
C ILE A 256 -15.97 31.82 26.81
N PRO A 257 -15.00 32.62 27.31
CA PRO A 257 -15.00 33.05 28.72
C PRO A 257 -16.32 33.77 29.10
N GLY A 258 -16.99 33.21 30.12
CA GLY A 258 -18.28 33.75 30.60
C GLY A 258 -19.52 33.08 30.02
N GLU A 259 -19.37 32.26 28.97
CA GLU A 259 -20.46 31.48 28.42
C GLU A 259 -20.58 30.09 29.07
N PRO A 260 -21.81 29.57 29.32
CA PRO A 260 -22.00 28.29 30.02
C PRO A 260 -21.77 27.07 29.11
N LEU A 261 -21.81 27.25 27.80
CA LEU A 261 -21.72 26.18 26.83
C LEU A 261 -20.62 26.46 25.78
N PRO A 262 -19.99 25.41 25.23
CA PRO A 262 -19.09 25.60 24.10
C PRO A 262 -19.86 26.09 22.87
N CYS A 263 -19.17 26.82 21.99
CA CYS A 263 -19.73 27.25 20.73
C CYS A 263 -19.99 26.06 19.77
N GLY A 264 -20.98 26.24 18.90
CA GLY A 264 -21.43 25.24 17.94
C GLY A 264 -22.73 24.57 18.33
N PRO A 265 -23.25 23.71 17.43
CA PRO A 265 -24.50 23.00 17.65
C PRO A 265 -24.36 21.94 18.76
#